data_c8cddf7c68c85cff40a3897a07489f0d
#
_entry.id   c8cddf7c68c85cff40a3897a07489f0d
#
_cell.length_a   1.000
_cell.length_b   1.000
_cell.length_c   1.000
_cell.angle_alpha   90.00
_cell.angle_beta   90.00
_cell.angle_gamma   90.00
#
_symmetry.space_group_name_H-M   'P 1'
#
loop_
_entity.id
_entity.type
_entity.pdbx_description
1 polymer ?
#
loop_
_entity_poly.entity_id
_entity_poly.type
_entity_poly.pdbx_seq_one_letter_code
_entity_poly.pdbx_strand_id
1 'polypeptide(L)'
;MVIAGRSLQFLNPTVVGAPRMRRGDYDIVPYQSTHNTGGTIMGTDPKTSVVNRYLQTWGAHNLFIMGASTFPQQPAYNPTGPVGALAYWSADAIVSKYLKSPGPLVQA
;
A
#
# COMPACT_ATOMS: atom_id res chain seq x y z
N MET A 1 9.67 10.52 -0.19
CA MET A 1 9.35 11.05 0.19
C MET A 1 9.72 11.90 0.27
N VAL A 2 9.78 12.33 -0.40
CA VAL A 2 10.18 13.02 -0.18
C VAL A 2 9.79 13.56 0.20
N ILE A 3 9.73 13.22 0.50
CA ILE A 3 9.29 13.62 0.74
C ILE A 3 9.13 14.12 0.96
N ALA A 4 9.03 14.01 0.32
CA ALA A 4 8.89 14.03 1.76
C ALA A 4 9.37 15.35 2.36
N GLY A 5 10.52 15.76 1.96
CA GLY A 5 11.01 17.02 2.46
C GLY A 5 10.05 18.19 2.19
N ARG A 6 9.49 18.23 1.02
CA ARG A 6 8.53 19.29 0.65
C ARG A 6 7.23 19.21 1.42
N SER A 7 6.70 18.03 1.60
CA SER A 7 5.49 17.85 2.41
C SER A 7 5.70 18.33 3.83
N LEU A 8 6.83 18.01 4.42
CA LEU A 8 7.17 18.46 5.78
C LEU A 8 7.40 19.96 5.86
N GLN A 9 7.86 20.60 4.80
CA GLN A 9 8.00 22.07 4.78
C GLN A 9 6.67 22.78 4.95
N PHE A 10 5.60 22.26 4.39
CA PHE A 10 4.25 22.82 4.59
C PHE A 10 3.74 22.61 6.02
N LEU A 11 4.06 21.47 6.60
CA LEU A 11 3.52 21.08 7.90
C LEU A 11 4.37 21.55 9.06
N ASN A 12 5.68 21.71 8.84
CA ASN A 12 6.62 22.08 9.88
C ASN A 12 7.74 22.95 9.34
N PRO A 13 7.66 24.27 9.54
CA PRO A 13 8.66 25.22 9.05
C PRO A 13 10.09 24.94 9.56
N THR A 14 10.25 24.27 10.68
CA THR A 14 11.58 23.95 11.21
C THR A 14 12.35 23.00 10.33
N VAL A 15 11.66 22.23 9.50
CA VAL A 15 12.29 21.31 8.54
C VAL A 15 12.87 22.04 7.33
N VAL A 16 12.39 23.27 7.06
CA VAL A 16 12.89 24.05 5.92
C VAL A 16 14.39 24.31 6.02
N GLY A 17 14.91 24.46 7.21
CA GLY A 17 16.34 24.67 7.45
C GLY A 17 17.15 23.39 7.63
N ALA A 18 16.54 22.22 7.54
CA ALA A 18 17.24 20.96 7.72
C ALA A 18 18.30 20.77 6.61
N PRO A 19 19.49 20.26 6.97
CA PRO A 19 20.52 20.00 5.98
C PRO A 19 20.02 19.00 4.95
N ARG A 20 20.39 19.21 3.70
CA ARG A 20 20.08 18.28 2.61
C ARG A 20 20.81 16.97 2.84
N MET A 21 20.05 15.90 2.84
CA MET A 21 20.64 14.56 2.85
C MET A 21 20.79 14.07 1.41
N ARG A 22 22.03 13.96 0.98
CA ARG A 22 22.38 13.34 -0.31
C ARG A 22 22.88 11.93 -0.10
N ARG A 23 22.49 11.06 -1.01
CA ARG A 23 23.01 9.72 -1.07
C ARG A 23 23.35 9.41 -2.53
N GLY A 24 24.60 9.60 -2.90
CA GLY A 24 25.00 9.62 -4.30
C GLY A 24 24.33 10.82 -4.99
N ASP A 25 23.68 10.56 -6.10
CA ASP A 25 22.96 11.58 -6.88
C ASP A 25 21.53 11.85 -6.38
N TYR A 26 21.07 11.13 -5.36
CA TYR A 26 19.72 11.27 -4.84
C TYR A 26 19.64 12.34 -3.75
N ASP A 27 18.76 13.33 -3.95
CA ASP A 27 18.50 14.40 -3.01
C ASP A 27 17.03 14.30 -2.54
N ILE A 28 16.82 13.98 -1.26
CA ILE A 28 15.51 13.77 -0.69
C ILE A 28 14.70 15.06 -0.46
N VAL A 29 15.34 16.22 -0.53
CA VAL A 29 14.64 17.49 -0.31
C VAL A 29 13.67 17.84 -1.44
N PRO A 30 14.07 17.76 -2.72
CA PRO A 30 13.16 18.03 -3.84
C PRO A 30 12.28 16.84 -4.22
N TYR A 31 12.59 15.63 -3.78
CA TYR A 31 11.83 14.42 -4.14
C TYR A 31 10.95 13.96 -2.98
N GLN A 32 9.73 13.60 -3.29
CA GLN A 32 8.83 12.98 -2.32
C GLN A 32 8.99 11.46 -2.33
N SER A 33 8.98 10.88 -1.15
CA SER A 33 8.94 9.43 -0.92
C SER A 33 7.65 9.00 -0.21
N THR A 34 6.54 9.66 -0.54
CA THR A 34 5.21 9.35 -0.03
C THR A 34 4.42 8.55 -1.05
N HIS A 35 3.31 7.96 -0.62
CA HIS A 35 2.41 7.18 -1.47
C HIS A 35 3.09 5.96 -2.10
N ASN A 36 3.95 5.30 -1.36
CA ASN A 36 4.62 4.08 -1.82
C ASN A 36 3.60 2.94 -1.95
N THR A 37 3.68 2.21 -3.06
CA THR A 37 2.75 1.13 -3.41
C THR A 37 3.50 -0.09 -3.92
N GLY A 38 2.81 -1.22 -4.07
CA GLY A 38 3.30 -2.34 -4.86
C GLY A 38 4.22 -3.34 -4.16
N GLY A 39 4.43 -3.25 -2.85
CA GLY A 39 5.29 -4.21 -2.14
C GLY A 39 4.69 -5.61 -2.01
N THR A 40 3.35 -5.74 -2.07
CA THR A 40 2.61 -7.00 -1.93
C THR A 40 1.42 -7.03 -2.89
N ILE A 41 1.69 -6.83 -4.16
CA ILE A 41 0.66 -6.58 -5.17
C ILE A 41 -0.42 -7.66 -5.23
N MET A 42 -1.66 -7.22 -5.45
CA MET A 42 -2.78 -8.10 -5.71
C MET A 42 -2.80 -8.57 -7.16
N GLY A 43 -3.35 -9.76 -7.37
CA GLY A 43 -3.52 -10.31 -8.71
C GLY A 43 -4.37 -11.57 -8.71
N THR A 44 -4.43 -12.20 -9.86
CA THR A 44 -5.18 -13.43 -10.09
C THR A 44 -4.29 -14.68 -10.15
N ASP A 45 -2.97 -14.48 -10.21
CA ASP A 45 -2.00 -15.58 -10.32
C ASP A 45 -1.01 -15.52 -9.15
N PRO A 46 -0.92 -16.57 -8.33
CA PRO A 46 0.03 -16.65 -7.22
C PRO A 46 1.50 -16.60 -7.65
N LYS A 47 1.82 -16.79 -8.93
CA LYS A 47 3.19 -16.68 -9.44
C LYS A 47 3.62 -15.23 -9.67
N THR A 48 2.68 -14.33 -9.79
CA THR A 48 2.93 -12.92 -10.15
C THR A 48 2.36 -11.93 -9.13
N SER A 49 1.73 -12.42 -8.06
CA SER A 49 1.13 -11.60 -7.02
C SER A 49 1.29 -12.21 -5.63
N VAL A 50 1.16 -11.40 -4.61
CA VAL A 50 1.30 -11.83 -3.21
C VAL A 50 -0.06 -12.10 -2.58
N VAL A 51 -1.07 -11.34 -2.96
CA VAL A 51 -2.44 -11.47 -2.46
C VAL A 51 -3.43 -11.60 -3.61
N ASN A 52 -4.57 -12.22 -3.32
CA ASN A 52 -5.70 -12.29 -4.23
C ASN A 52 -6.57 -11.02 -4.16
N ARG A 53 -7.68 -10.98 -4.90
CA ARG A 53 -8.62 -9.83 -4.94
C ARG A 53 -9.26 -9.49 -3.59
N TYR A 54 -9.22 -10.38 -2.63
CA TYR A 54 -9.74 -10.17 -1.28
C TYR A 54 -8.63 -9.75 -0.30
N LEU A 55 -7.43 -9.49 -0.82
CA LEU A 55 -6.23 -9.16 -0.07
C LEU A 55 -5.75 -10.30 0.85
N GLN A 56 -6.22 -11.52 0.62
CA GLN A 56 -5.74 -12.72 1.28
C GLN A 56 -4.47 -13.22 0.60
N THR A 57 -3.46 -13.60 1.36
CA THR A 57 -2.21 -14.13 0.81
C THR A 57 -2.41 -15.53 0.23
N TRP A 58 -1.68 -15.83 -0.84
CA TRP A 58 -1.75 -17.14 -1.47
C TRP A 58 -1.15 -18.25 -0.60
N GLY A 59 -0.12 -17.94 0.17
CA GLY A 59 0.63 -18.92 0.96
C GLY A 59 0.09 -19.15 2.37
N ALA A 60 -0.72 -18.23 2.89
CA ALA A 60 -1.24 -18.32 4.27
C ALA A 60 -2.68 -17.80 4.29
N HIS A 61 -3.65 -18.70 4.27
CA HIS A 61 -5.05 -18.35 4.13
C HIS A 61 -5.64 -17.58 5.32
N ASN A 62 -4.95 -17.52 6.43
CA ASN A 62 -5.32 -16.74 7.60
C ASN A 62 -4.63 -15.37 7.66
N LEU A 63 -3.91 -14.97 6.60
CA LEU A 63 -3.21 -13.70 6.52
C LEU A 63 -3.83 -12.82 5.43
N PHE A 64 -4.24 -11.63 5.83
CA PHE A 64 -4.76 -10.59 4.93
C PHE A 64 -3.86 -9.37 5.03
N ILE A 65 -3.47 -8.82 3.89
CA ILE A 65 -2.59 -7.64 3.83
C ILE A 65 -3.39 -6.47 3.27
N MET A 66 -3.55 -5.44 4.09
CA MET A 66 -4.29 -4.23 3.71
C MET A 66 -3.35 -3.05 3.57
N GLY A 67 -3.68 -2.14 2.67
CA GLY A 67 -2.91 -0.93 2.45
C GLY A 67 -2.41 -0.78 1.02
N ALA A 68 -1.72 0.31 0.77
CA ALA A 68 -1.24 0.66 -0.58
C ALA A 68 -0.19 -0.32 -1.13
N SER A 69 0.42 -1.15 -0.28
CA SER A 69 1.35 -2.18 -0.74
C SER A 69 0.70 -3.20 -1.68
N THR A 70 -0.63 -3.35 -1.62
CA THR A 70 -1.37 -4.30 -2.45
C THR A 70 -1.73 -3.78 -3.84
N PHE A 71 -1.52 -2.50 -4.11
CA PHE A 71 -1.79 -1.94 -5.44
C PHE A 71 -0.78 -2.46 -6.47
N PRO A 72 -1.24 -3.02 -7.60
CA PRO A 72 -0.37 -3.41 -8.71
C PRO A 72 0.20 -2.19 -9.44
N GLN A 73 -0.48 -1.06 -9.36
CA GLN A 73 -0.02 0.25 -9.83
C GLN A 73 -0.71 1.34 -9.01
N GLN A 74 -0.16 2.54 -9.01
CA GLN A 74 -0.74 3.68 -8.32
C GLN A 74 -2.09 4.05 -8.95
N PRO A 75 -3.21 3.93 -8.24
CA PRO A 75 -4.53 4.12 -8.82
C PRO A 75 -4.93 5.60 -8.93
N ALA A 76 -4.28 6.48 -8.18
CA ALA A 76 -4.58 7.90 -8.14
C ALA A 76 -3.42 8.70 -7.56
N TYR A 77 -3.43 10.00 -7.80
CA TYR A 77 -2.42 10.91 -7.24
C TYR A 77 -2.40 10.90 -5.71
N ASN A 78 -3.58 10.80 -5.09
CA ASN A 78 -3.74 10.65 -3.63
C ASN A 78 -4.49 9.34 -3.34
N PRO A 79 -3.81 8.24 -3.00
CA PRO A 79 -4.39 6.89 -2.98
C PRO A 79 -5.18 6.55 -1.72
N THR A 80 -5.32 7.44 -0.75
CA THR A 80 -5.95 7.14 0.56
C THR A 80 -7.39 6.64 0.43
N GLY A 81 -8.18 7.22 -0.48
CA GLY A 81 -9.53 6.75 -0.76
C GLY A 81 -9.57 5.30 -1.23
N PRO A 82 -8.82 4.93 -2.29
CA PRO A 82 -8.72 3.54 -2.72
C PRO A 82 -8.16 2.59 -1.65
N VAL A 83 -7.20 3.02 -0.81
CA VAL A 83 -6.72 2.22 0.33
C VAL A 83 -7.85 1.89 1.28
N GLY A 84 -8.65 2.90 1.65
CA GLY A 84 -9.81 2.71 2.52
C GLY A 84 -10.85 1.78 1.90
N ALA A 85 -11.16 1.97 0.63
CA ALA A 85 -12.13 1.12 -0.08
C ALA A 85 -11.69 -0.34 -0.11
N LEU A 86 -10.43 -0.62 -0.36
CA LEU A 86 -9.89 -1.99 -0.34
C LEU A 86 -9.87 -2.58 1.07
N ALA A 87 -9.63 -1.77 2.09
CA ALA A 87 -9.69 -2.24 3.48
C ALA A 87 -11.12 -2.67 3.85
N TYR A 88 -12.13 -1.89 3.50
CA TYR A 88 -13.54 -2.25 3.71
C TYR A 88 -13.95 -3.48 2.89
N TRP A 89 -13.52 -3.54 1.63
CA TRP A 89 -13.75 -4.70 0.77
C TRP A 89 -13.19 -5.99 1.37
N SER A 90 -11.96 -5.95 1.86
CA SER A 90 -11.32 -7.11 2.50
C SER A 90 -11.99 -7.46 3.83
N ALA A 91 -12.33 -6.46 4.64
CA ALA A 91 -13.03 -6.67 5.90
C ALA A 91 -14.40 -7.35 5.68
N ASP A 92 -15.16 -6.92 4.68
CA ASP A 92 -16.41 -7.58 4.32
C ASP A 92 -16.17 -9.04 3.90
N ALA A 93 -15.17 -9.30 3.08
CA ALA A 93 -14.86 -10.66 2.66
C ALA A 93 -14.41 -11.54 3.83
N ILE A 94 -13.72 -10.98 4.81
CA ILE A 94 -13.38 -11.70 6.04
C ILE A 94 -14.65 -12.08 6.81
N VAL A 95 -15.53 -11.13 7.06
CA VAL A 95 -16.73 -11.35 7.88
C VAL A 95 -17.78 -12.20 7.13
N SER A 96 -18.02 -11.89 5.87
CA SER A 96 -19.11 -12.51 5.09
C SER A 96 -18.73 -13.89 4.54
N LYS A 97 -17.45 -14.18 4.35
CA LYS A 97 -16.96 -15.41 3.72
C LYS A 97 -16.00 -16.16 4.61
N TYR A 98 -14.83 -15.59 4.92
CA TYR A 98 -13.75 -16.31 5.57
C TYR A 98 -14.13 -16.84 6.95
N LEU A 99 -14.74 -16.03 7.79
CA LEU A 99 -15.13 -16.47 9.14
C LEU A 99 -16.22 -17.53 9.13
N LYS A 100 -16.97 -17.66 8.04
CA LYS A 100 -18.01 -18.70 7.90
C LYS A 100 -17.43 -20.02 7.40
N SER A 101 -16.34 -19.96 6.64
CA SER A 101 -15.67 -21.13 6.08
C SER A 101 -14.19 -20.79 5.89
N PRO A 102 -13.36 -20.89 6.94
CA PRO A 102 -11.95 -20.56 6.87
C PRO A 102 -11.21 -21.39 5.83
N GLY A 103 -10.47 -20.71 4.95
CA GLY A 103 -9.74 -21.32 3.86
C GLY A 103 -9.40 -20.31 2.76
N PRO A 104 -8.94 -20.78 1.61
CA PRO A 104 -8.67 -19.90 0.48
C PRO A 104 -9.97 -19.30 -0.05
N LEU A 105 -10.02 -17.98 -0.14
CA LEU A 105 -11.12 -17.28 -0.79
C LEU A 105 -10.94 -17.40 -2.31
N VAL A 106 -11.77 -18.21 -2.92
CA VAL A 106 -11.72 -18.47 -4.37
C VAL A 106 -12.16 -17.23 -5.13
N GLN A 107 -11.44 -16.92 -6.18
CA GLN A 107 -11.82 -15.87 -7.12
C GLN A 107 -12.77 -16.47 -8.17
N ALA A 108 -13.90 -15.86 -8.29
CA ALA A 108 -14.86 -16.20 -9.33
C ALA A 108 -14.62 -15.36 -10.57
#